data_ca6782309416b1cb4f871e3c59cb5e0e
#
_entry.id   ca6782309416b1cb4f871e3c59cb5e0e
#
_cell.length_a   1.000
_cell.length_b   1.000
_cell.length_c   1.000
_cell.angle_alpha   90.00
_cell.angle_beta   90.00
_cell.angle_gamma   90.00
#
_symmetry.space_group_name_H-M   'P 1'
#
loop_
_entity.id
_entity.type
_entity.pdbx_description
1 polymer ?
#
loop_
_entity_poly.entity_id
_entity_poly.type
_entity_poly.pdbx_seq_one_letter_code
_entity_poly.pdbx_strand_id
1 'polypeptide(L)'
;HTIPTPLIALKDNKLVVNPHAAKQLAAIDTPLAVVAVAGVYRTGKSYILNQLAAATRTATQHGFETSPSVQACTKGIWMWGAPRSLPPATDARSLDPNEPRHLVLLDTEGLQSISQTEGHDAKIFCLAILLSSFFIYNSESKINSAAIDQLSMVLQLARKIRLSGNSRASTEELSKVFPQFLWLLRDFQLDLVDESGQAISTDRYLEDCLRPQTGGTHAVREQNETRRAISSLFASRSCLALP
;
A
#
# COMPACT_ATOMS: atom_id res chain seq x y z
N HIS A 1 23.84 9.26 -7.72
CA HIS A 1 23.07 10.03 -6.74
C HIS A 1 21.61 9.57 -6.77
N THR A 2 21.18 8.85 -5.74
CA THR A 2 19.84 8.29 -5.62
C THR A 2 18.98 9.27 -4.85
N ILE A 3 18.35 10.20 -5.56
CA ILE A 3 17.39 11.15 -4.99
C ILE A 3 15.99 10.64 -5.34
N PRO A 4 15.01 10.63 -4.41
CA PRO A 4 13.63 10.34 -4.75
C PRO A 4 13.13 11.23 -5.89
N THR A 5 12.46 10.61 -6.85
CA THR A 5 11.97 11.29 -8.07
C THR A 5 10.46 11.12 -8.17
N PRO A 6 9.69 12.17 -8.50
CA PRO A 6 8.26 12.02 -8.72
C PRO A 6 8.03 11.07 -9.91
N LEU A 7 7.29 10.00 -9.70
CA LEU A 7 6.83 9.07 -10.75
C LEU A 7 5.52 9.56 -11.36
N ILE A 8 4.58 9.94 -10.50
CA ILE A 8 3.29 10.50 -10.88
C ILE A 8 3.10 11.79 -10.08
N ALA A 9 2.93 12.90 -10.78
CA ALA A 9 2.73 14.22 -10.20
C ALA A 9 1.39 14.81 -10.61
N LEU A 10 0.85 15.70 -9.77
CA LEU A 10 -0.33 16.50 -10.10
C LEU A 10 0.12 17.75 -10.84
N LYS A 11 -0.29 17.90 -12.11
CA LYS A 11 -0.07 19.07 -12.93
C LYS A 11 -1.39 19.53 -13.54
N ASP A 12 -1.73 20.78 -13.36
CA ASP A 12 -2.99 21.37 -13.89
C ASP A 12 -4.23 20.50 -13.54
N ASN A 13 -4.30 20.05 -12.28
CA ASN A 13 -5.34 19.17 -11.74
C ASN A 13 -5.45 17.79 -12.44
N LYS A 14 -4.39 17.36 -13.15
CA LYS A 14 -4.28 16.05 -13.81
C LYS A 14 -3.08 15.29 -13.28
N LEU A 15 -3.23 13.99 -13.11
CA LEU A 15 -2.11 13.11 -12.81
C LEU A 15 -1.30 12.88 -14.08
N VAL A 16 -0.01 13.20 -14.03
CA VAL A 16 0.91 13.11 -15.17
C VAL A 16 2.09 12.23 -14.77
N VAL A 17 2.42 11.27 -15.62
CA VAL A 17 3.61 10.44 -15.46
C VAL A 17 4.85 11.26 -15.81
N ASN A 18 5.87 11.18 -14.93
CA ASN A 18 7.16 11.80 -15.21
C ASN A 18 7.95 10.98 -16.26
N PRO A 19 8.25 11.53 -17.43
CA PRO A 19 8.94 10.78 -18.49
C PRO A 19 10.34 10.30 -18.10
N HIS A 20 11.03 11.06 -17.24
CA HIS A 20 12.35 10.67 -16.75
C HIS A 20 12.29 9.44 -15.85
N ALA A 21 11.37 9.42 -14.90
CA ALA A 21 11.14 8.26 -14.02
C ALA A 21 10.67 7.02 -14.82
N ALA A 22 9.77 7.22 -15.78
CA ALA A 22 9.32 6.15 -16.68
C ALA A 22 10.48 5.55 -17.49
N LYS A 23 11.39 6.40 -18.01
CA LYS A 23 12.58 5.95 -18.74
C LYS A 23 13.54 5.16 -17.84
N GLN A 24 13.69 5.56 -16.56
CA GLN A 24 14.50 4.82 -15.60
C GLN A 24 13.94 3.41 -15.35
N LEU A 25 12.62 3.29 -15.19
CA LEU A 25 11.97 1.99 -15.03
C LEU A 25 12.06 1.12 -16.29
N ALA A 26 11.86 1.71 -17.47
CA ALA A 26 11.95 1.00 -18.74
C ALA A 26 13.37 0.50 -19.08
N ALA A 27 14.39 1.02 -18.43
CA ALA A 27 15.78 0.57 -18.61
C ALA A 27 16.15 -0.66 -17.76
N ILE A 28 15.22 -1.19 -16.98
CA ILE A 28 15.44 -2.35 -16.13
C ILE A 28 14.93 -3.60 -16.86
N ASP A 29 15.84 -4.52 -17.17
CA ASP A 29 15.55 -5.74 -17.91
C ASP A 29 15.25 -6.95 -17.01
N THR A 30 15.24 -6.76 -15.69
CA THR A 30 14.98 -7.81 -14.71
C THR A 30 13.64 -7.61 -14.02
N PRO A 31 13.06 -8.66 -13.41
CA PRO A 31 11.83 -8.55 -12.66
C PRO A 31 11.88 -7.48 -11.56
N LEU A 32 10.78 -6.76 -11.38
CA LEU A 32 10.64 -5.71 -10.37
C LEU A 32 9.87 -6.21 -9.16
N ALA A 33 10.42 -5.95 -7.98
CA ALA A 33 9.70 -5.98 -6.72
C ALA A 33 9.30 -4.54 -6.36
N VAL A 34 8.05 -4.19 -6.53
CA VAL A 34 7.55 -2.84 -6.27
C VAL A 34 6.84 -2.80 -4.93
N VAL A 35 7.38 -2.06 -3.97
CA VAL A 35 6.77 -1.84 -2.65
C VAL A 35 6.18 -0.44 -2.61
N ALA A 36 4.86 -0.34 -2.41
CA ALA A 36 4.18 0.92 -2.22
C ALA A 36 3.64 1.05 -0.80
N VAL A 37 3.74 2.25 -0.23
CA VAL A 37 3.14 2.58 1.07
C VAL A 37 2.06 3.64 0.87
N ALA A 38 0.85 3.35 1.35
CA ALA A 38 -0.24 4.31 1.41
C ALA A 38 -0.87 4.34 2.81
N GLY A 39 -1.64 5.36 3.10
CA GLY A 39 -2.30 5.53 4.40
C GLY A 39 -2.55 6.99 4.69
N VAL A 40 -3.11 7.26 5.86
CA VAL A 40 -3.51 8.58 6.29
C VAL A 40 -2.31 9.53 6.27
N TYR A 41 -2.59 10.79 6.02
CA TYR A 41 -1.63 11.87 6.10
C TYR A 41 -0.91 11.90 7.46
N ARG A 42 0.44 12.12 7.44
CA ARG A 42 1.32 12.23 8.62
C ARG A 42 1.52 10.98 9.48
N THR A 43 1.17 9.83 9.01
CA THR A 43 1.42 8.55 9.70
C THR A 43 2.83 7.97 9.50
N GLY A 44 3.78 8.75 8.97
CA GLY A 44 5.20 8.35 8.84
C GLY A 44 5.50 7.41 7.67
N LYS A 45 4.72 7.41 6.59
CA LYS A 45 4.93 6.56 5.39
C LYS A 45 6.34 6.71 4.81
N SER A 46 6.75 7.94 4.52
CA SER A 46 8.10 8.27 3.99
C SER A 46 9.20 7.81 4.93
N TYR A 47 8.98 7.92 6.25
CA TYR A 47 9.93 7.42 7.26
C TYR A 47 10.08 5.89 7.18
N ILE A 48 8.98 5.15 7.08
CA ILE A 48 9.00 3.69 6.96
C ILE A 48 9.77 3.27 5.71
N LEU A 49 9.51 3.91 4.57
CA LEU A 49 10.23 3.63 3.33
C LEU A 49 11.72 3.95 3.45
N ASN A 50 12.09 5.03 4.15
CA ASN A 50 13.49 5.35 4.42
C ASN A 50 14.16 4.27 5.27
N GLN A 51 13.48 3.71 6.27
CA GLN A 51 13.99 2.60 7.08
C GLN A 51 14.16 1.32 6.24
N LEU A 52 13.18 0.98 5.40
CA LEU A 52 13.29 -0.15 4.47
C LEU A 52 14.44 0.04 3.50
N ALA A 53 14.62 1.24 2.98
CA ALA A 53 15.74 1.57 2.11
C ALA A 53 17.09 1.44 2.82
N ALA A 54 17.20 1.87 4.08
CA ALA A 54 18.43 1.74 4.88
C ALA A 54 18.74 0.28 5.20
N ALA A 55 17.74 -0.53 5.53
CA ALA A 55 17.90 -1.96 5.82
C ALA A 55 18.45 -2.77 4.64
N THR A 56 18.20 -2.32 3.40
CA THR A 56 18.75 -2.95 2.19
C THR A 56 20.17 -2.52 1.84
N ARG A 57 20.93 -1.98 2.81
CA ARG A 57 22.38 -1.67 2.78
C ARG A 57 22.89 -0.69 1.72
N THR A 58 22.09 0.25 1.30
CA THR A 58 22.59 1.34 0.45
C THR A 58 22.16 2.69 1.03
N ALA A 59 22.64 2.99 2.24
CA ALA A 59 22.47 4.29 2.87
C ALA A 59 23.10 5.37 1.98
N THR A 60 22.29 6.03 1.20
CA THR A 60 22.60 7.34 0.64
C THR A 60 22.02 8.40 1.56
N GLN A 61 22.70 9.53 1.69
CA GLN A 61 22.32 10.62 2.60
C GLN A 61 20.95 11.29 2.32
N HIS A 62 20.24 10.88 1.25
CA HIS A 62 19.02 11.50 0.80
C HIS A 62 17.92 10.44 0.61
N GLY A 63 16.99 10.39 1.56
CA GLY A 63 15.76 9.59 1.48
C GLY A 63 14.58 10.38 0.93
N PHE A 64 13.39 9.79 1.03
CA PHE A 64 12.14 10.54 0.86
C PHE A 64 12.09 11.68 1.87
N GLU A 65 11.57 12.83 1.44
CA GLU A 65 11.46 13.98 2.31
C GLU A 65 10.52 13.70 3.48
N THR A 66 11.00 13.95 4.69
CA THR A 66 10.21 13.89 5.91
C THR A 66 10.28 15.25 6.59
N SER A 67 9.15 15.83 6.89
CA SER A 67 9.09 17.14 7.56
C SER A 67 8.09 17.12 8.71
N PRO A 68 8.40 17.79 9.81
CA PRO A 68 7.43 18.05 10.88
C PRO A 68 6.41 19.14 10.50
N SER A 69 6.55 19.76 9.31
CA SER A 69 5.67 20.82 8.81
C SER A 69 4.22 20.35 8.64
N VAL A 70 3.26 21.26 8.77
CA VAL A 70 1.83 21.02 8.55
C VAL A 70 1.50 20.72 7.07
N GLN A 71 2.36 21.16 6.13
CA GLN A 71 2.15 20.90 4.71
C GLN A 71 2.61 19.51 4.31
N ALA A 72 1.91 18.89 3.35
CA ALA A 72 2.29 17.61 2.78
C ALA A 72 3.62 17.73 2.03
N CYS A 73 4.60 16.89 2.38
CA CYS A 73 5.90 16.86 1.69
C CYS A 73 5.78 16.11 0.37
N THR A 74 5.09 14.97 0.37
CA THR A 74 4.86 14.13 -0.82
C THR A 74 3.59 14.57 -1.52
N LYS A 75 3.68 14.89 -2.81
CA LYS A 75 2.52 15.13 -3.69
C LYS A 75 2.55 14.12 -4.82
N GLY A 76 1.44 13.37 -5.00
CA GLY A 76 1.37 12.31 -5.98
C GLY A 76 2.05 11.01 -5.53
N ILE A 77 2.81 10.37 -6.42
CA ILE A 77 3.58 9.14 -6.14
C ILE A 77 5.05 9.40 -6.48
N TRP A 78 5.92 9.17 -5.52
CA TRP A 78 7.36 9.34 -5.65
C TRP A 78 8.05 7.99 -5.65
N MET A 79 9.05 7.84 -6.48
CA MET A 79 9.87 6.65 -6.61
C MET A 79 11.25 6.89 -5.97
N TRP A 80 11.80 5.90 -5.26
CA TRP A 80 13.21 5.94 -4.87
C TRP A 80 14.08 6.00 -6.12
N GLY A 81 15.02 6.93 -6.16
CA GLY A 81 15.68 7.43 -7.35
C GLY A 81 16.49 6.45 -8.20
N ALA A 82 16.86 5.29 -7.66
CA ALA A 82 17.42 4.19 -8.45
C ALA A 82 16.88 2.86 -7.94
N PRO A 83 16.34 2.03 -8.83
CA PRO A 83 16.00 0.65 -8.49
C PRO A 83 17.22 -0.10 -7.97
N ARG A 84 17.00 -0.93 -6.96
CA ARG A 84 18.07 -1.67 -6.27
C ARG A 84 18.01 -3.14 -6.62
N SER A 85 19.18 -3.71 -6.89
CA SER A 85 19.28 -5.16 -6.98
C SER A 85 19.07 -5.79 -5.61
N LEU A 86 18.15 -6.73 -5.53
CA LEU A 86 17.91 -7.54 -4.34
C LEU A 86 18.73 -8.83 -4.44
N PRO A 87 19.15 -9.39 -3.29
CA PRO A 87 19.69 -10.73 -3.26
C PRO A 87 18.63 -11.74 -3.78
N PRO A 88 19.04 -12.89 -4.25
CA PRO A 88 18.12 -13.97 -4.65
C PRO A 88 17.10 -14.25 -3.55
N ALA A 89 15.86 -14.54 -3.93
CA ALA A 89 14.81 -14.85 -2.96
C ALA A 89 15.09 -16.21 -2.32
N THR A 90 14.96 -16.26 -1.00
CA THR A 90 15.11 -17.51 -0.22
C THR A 90 13.79 -18.25 -0.02
N ASP A 91 12.68 -17.69 -0.53
CA ASP A 91 11.36 -18.29 -0.35
C ASP A 91 10.93 -19.16 -1.55
N ALA A 92 10.13 -20.18 -1.25
CA ALA A 92 9.63 -21.16 -2.24
C ALA A 92 8.60 -20.59 -3.24
N ARG A 93 8.24 -19.32 -3.15
CA ARG A 93 7.26 -18.66 -4.05
C ARG A 93 7.92 -18.02 -5.27
N SER A 94 9.25 -17.96 -5.29
CA SER A 94 9.98 -17.48 -6.46
C SER A 94 10.02 -18.53 -7.55
N LEU A 95 9.66 -18.15 -8.76
CA LEU A 95 9.77 -19.01 -9.94
C LEU A 95 11.24 -19.40 -10.22
N ASP A 96 12.18 -18.48 -9.93
CA ASP A 96 13.62 -18.73 -9.89
C ASP A 96 14.23 -17.99 -8.68
N PRO A 97 14.66 -18.72 -7.63
CA PRO A 97 15.29 -18.11 -6.45
C PRO A 97 16.58 -17.35 -6.77
N ASN A 98 17.26 -17.66 -7.86
CA ASN A 98 18.55 -17.07 -8.24
C ASN A 98 18.40 -15.90 -9.21
N GLU A 99 17.18 -15.63 -9.71
CA GLU A 99 16.97 -14.55 -10.64
C GLU A 99 17.16 -13.18 -9.94
N PRO A 100 18.04 -12.32 -10.48
CA PRO A 100 18.23 -10.99 -9.92
C PRO A 100 16.94 -10.17 -10.05
N ARG A 101 16.59 -9.45 -8.99
CA ARG A 101 15.40 -8.61 -8.93
C ARG A 101 15.78 -7.20 -8.56
N HIS A 102 15.01 -6.23 -9.04
CA HIS A 102 15.17 -4.85 -8.65
C HIS A 102 14.03 -4.42 -7.72
N LEU A 103 14.40 -3.80 -6.59
CA LEU A 103 13.46 -3.20 -5.66
C LEU A 103 13.17 -1.75 -6.07
N VAL A 104 11.90 -1.44 -6.20
CA VAL A 104 11.40 -0.08 -6.38
C VAL A 104 10.53 0.26 -5.18
N LEU A 105 10.83 1.38 -4.50
CA LEU A 105 10.03 1.89 -3.39
C LEU A 105 9.19 3.06 -3.88
N LEU A 106 7.89 3.02 -3.61
CA LEU A 106 6.92 4.05 -3.97
C LEU A 106 6.35 4.70 -2.71
N ASP A 107 6.61 5.99 -2.53
CA ASP A 107 5.98 6.82 -1.50
C ASP A 107 4.75 7.53 -2.08
N THR A 108 3.65 7.52 -1.36
CA THR A 108 2.41 8.14 -1.80
C THR A 108 2.05 9.35 -0.96
N GLU A 109 1.35 10.30 -1.60
CA GLU A 109 0.66 11.37 -0.88
C GLU A 109 -0.27 10.78 0.18
N GLY A 110 -0.30 11.42 1.35
CA GLY A 110 -1.17 10.97 2.44
C GLY A 110 -2.65 11.19 2.11
N LEU A 111 -3.46 10.17 2.39
CA LEU A 111 -4.91 10.26 2.29
C LEU A 111 -5.45 11.30 3.28
N GLN A 112 -6.57 11.96 2.93
CA GLN A 112 -7.21 13.01 3.75
C GLN A 112 -6.31 14.23 3.98
N SER A 113 -5.41 14.53 3.06
CA SER A 113 -4.65 15.77 3.07
C SER A 113 -5.61 16.96 2.90
N ILE A 114 -5.41 18.01 3.70
CA ILE A 114 -6.26 19.23 3.73
C ILE A 114 -6.37 19.90 2.35
N SER A 115 -5.42 19.66 1.47
CA SER A 115 -5.31 20.30 0.15
C SER A 115 -5.93 19.51 -1.00
N GLN A 116 -6.47 18.29 -0.75
CA GLN A 116 -6.90 17.39 -1.82
C GLN A 116 -8.37 16.97 -1.70
N THR A 117 -8.94 16.57 -2.84
CA THR A 117 -10.31 16.04 -2.90
C THR A 117 -10.31 14.53 -2.72
N GLU A 118 -11.42 13.95 -2.21
CA GLU A 118 -11.60 12.50 -2.08
C GLU A 118 -11.35 11.75 -3.40
N GLY A 119 -11.71 12.37 -4.53
CA GLY A 119 -11.46 11.76 -5.84
C GLY A 119 -9.98 11.72 -6.24
N HIS A 120 -9.16 12.64 -5.74
CA HIS A 120 -7.71 12.61 -5.92
C HIS A 120 -7.08 11.50 -5.08
N ASP A 121 -7.41 11.44 -3.81
CA ASP A 121 -6.94 10.42 -2.88
C ASP A 121 -7.25 9.00 -3.40
N ALA A 122 -8.47 8.78 -3.88
CA ALA A 122 -8.85 7.50 -4.46
C ALA A 122 -8.00 7.12 -5.69
N LYS A 123 -7.66 8.08 -6.56
CA LYS A 123 -6.79 7.82 -7.72
C LYS A 123 -5.37 7.44 -7.31
N ILE A 124 -4.76 8.19 -6.37
CA ILE A 124 -3.41 7.89 -5.86
C ILE A 124 -3.39 6.52 -5.20
N PHE A 125 -4.37 6.22 -4.35
CA PHE A 125 -4.49 4.93 -3.68
C PHE A 125 -4.63 3.76 -4.67
N CYS A 126 -5.51 3.90 -5.65
CA CYS A 126 -5.71 2.90 -6.70
C CYS A 126 -4.43 2.67 -7.52
N LEU A 127 -3.74 3.75 -7.90
CA LEU A 127 -2.48 3.65 -8.64
C LEU A 127 -1.38 2.98 -7.80
N ALA A 128 -1.29 3.27 -6.51
CA ALA A 128 -0.33 2.62 -5.62
C ALA A 128 -0.56 1.10 -5.55
N ILE A 129 -1.82 0.65 -5.45
CA ILE A 129 -2.14 -0.78 -5.49
C ILE A 129 -1.75 -1.40 -6.85
N LEU A 130 -2.18 -0.79 -7.96
CA LEU A 130 -1.97 -1.36 -9.30
C LEU A 130 -0.50 -1.38 -9.73
N LEU A 131 0.32 -0.48 -9.20
CA LEU A 131 1.75 -0.40 -9.51
C LEU A 131 2.61 -1.30 -8.62
N SER A 132 2.07 -1.81 -7.52
CA SER A 132 2.86 -2.56 -6.52
C SER A 132 2.70 -4.07 -6.65
N SER A 133 3.75 -4.79 -6.29
CA SER A 133 3.74 -6.23 -6.00
C SER A 133 3.57 -6.51 -4.49
N PHE A 134 3.93 -5.52 -3.66
CA PHE A 134 3.73 -5.53 -2.21
C PHE A 134 3.20 -4.17 -1.76
N PHE A 135 2.01 -4.16 -1.20
CA PHE A 135 1.31 -2.95 -0.79
C PHE A 135 1.21 -2.85 0.73
N ILE A 136 1.75 -1.79 1.30
CA ILE A 136 1.70 -1.51 2.74
C ILE A 136 0.65 -0.45 2.99
N TYR A 137 -0.39 -0.80 3.74
CA TYR A 137 -1.35 0.14 4.26
C TYR A 137 -0.96 0.55 5.68
N ASN A 138 -0.50 1.78 5.84
CA ASN A 138 -0.01 2.32 7.10
C ASN A 138 -1.11 3.10 7.82
N SER A 139 -1.49 2.65 9.00
CA SER A 139 -2.45 3.32 9.88
C SER A 139 -1.96 3.38 11.32
N GLU A 140 -2.63 4.16 12.16
CA GLU A 140 -2.30 4.31 13.58
C GLU A 140 -3.25 3.51 14.45
N SER A 141 -2.75 3.10 15.60
CA SER A 141 -3.49 2.41 16.66
C SER A 141 -4.11 1.07 16.21
N LYS A 142 -5.42 0.94 16.25
CA LYS A 142 -6.17 -0.30 16.01
C LYS A 142 -6.94 -0.27 14.69
N ILE A 143 -7.28 -1.45 14.18
CA ILE A 143 -8.23 -1.59 13.07
C ILE A 143 -9.64 -1.34 13.61
N ASN A 144 -10.20 -0.19 13.26
CA ASN A 144 -11.56 0.22 13.64
C ASN A 144 -12.42 0.48 12.39
N SER A 145 -13.67 0.87 12.60
CA SER A 145 -14.60 1.20 11.50
C SER A 145 -14.05 2.28 10.58
N ALA A 146 -13.44 3.34 11.12
CA ALA A 146 -12.86 4.42 10.30
C ALA A 146 -11.70 3.91 9.43
N ALA A 147 -10.85 3.03 9.94
CA ALA A 147 -9.78 2.41 9.16
C ALA A 147 -10.33 1.52 8.03
N ILE A 148 -11.42 0.81 8.26
CA ILE A 148 -12.11 0.03 7.22
C ILE A 148 -12.76 0.96 6.18
N ASP A 149 -13.39 2.06 6.61
CA ASP A 149 -14.02 3.03 5.70
C ASP A 149 -12.99 3.68 4.77
N GLN A 150 -11.78 3.96 5.25
CA GLN A 150 -10.69 4.48 4.42
C GLN A 150 -10.28 3.49 3.31
N LEU A 151 -10.42 2.19 3.54
CA LEU A 151 -10.15 1.17 2.53
C LEU A 151 -11.32 0.92 1.56
N SER A 152 -12.44 1.63 1.69
CA SER A 152 -13.57 1.53 0.73
C SER A 152 -13.16 1.84 -0.71
N MET A 153 -12.08 2.60 -0.90
CA MET A 153 -11.47 2.86 -2.21
C MET A 153 -11.04 1.57 -2.94
N VAL A 154 -10.66 0.52 -2.21
CA VAL A 154 -10.37 -0.82 -2.78
C VAL A 154 -11.60 -1.38 -3.50
N LEU A 155 -12.78 -1.25 -2.87
CA LEU A 155 -14.05 -1.69 -3.44
C LEU A 155 -14.39 -0.89 -4.71
N GLN A 156 -14.17 0.42 -4.70
CA GLN A 156 -14.37 1.28 -5.87
C GLN A 156 -13.43 0.89 -7.02
N LEU A 157 -12.16 0.59 -6.73
CA LEU A 157 -11.19 0.11 -7.71
C LEU A 157 -11.66 -1.21 -8.35
N ALA A 158 -12.04 -2.18 -7.53
CA ALA A 158 -12.53 -3.48 -8.00
C ALA A 158 -13.76 -3.34 -8.92
N ARG A 159 -14.70 -2.47 -8.56
CA ARG A 159 -15.88 -2.16 -9.38
C ARG A 159 -15.49 -1.56 -10.74
N LYS A 160 -14.53 -0.62 -10.76
CA LYS A 160 -14.08 0.03 -12.00
C LYS A 160 -13.36 -0.95 -12.93
N ILE A 161 -12.50 -1.80 -12.41
CA ILE A 161 -11.79 -2.82 -13.20
C ILE A 161 -12.81 -3.77 -13.86
N ARG A 162 -13.82 -4.22 -13.12
CA ARG A 162 -14.88 -5.09 -13.65
C ARG A 162 -15.71 -4.43 -14.76
N LEU A 163 -15.96 -3.11 -14.66
CA LEU A 163 -16.74 -2.37 -15.65
C LEU A 163 -15.95 -2.05 -16.93
N SER A 164 -14.62 -1.93 -16.84
CA SER A 164 -13.75 -1.56 -17.97
C SER A 164 -13.34 -2.76 -18.82
N GLY A 165 -13.51 -3.99 -18.32
CA GLY A 165 -13.21 -5.22 -19.06
C GLY A 165 -14.42 -5.71 -19.84
N ASN A 166 -14.22 -6.11 -21.12
CA ASN A 166 -15.21 -6.79 -21.93
C ASN A 166 -15.60 -8.20 -21.40
N SER A 167 -14.88 -8.69 -20.43
CA SER A 167 -15.15 -9.93 -19.68
C SER A 167 -15.43 -9.56 -18.22
N ARG A 168 -16.41 -10.22 -17.62
CA ARG A 168 -16.62 -10.19 -16.16
C ARG A 168 -15.43 -10.89 -15.50
N ALA A 169 -14.33 -10.19 -15.30
CA ALA A 169 -13.19 -10.74 -14.56
C ALA A 169 -13.72 -11.27 -13.22
N SER A 170 -13.46 -12.55 -12.98
CA SER A 170 -13.84 -13.17 -11.70
C SER A 170 -13.03 -12.57 -10.56
N THR A 171 -13.51 -12.69 -9.34
CA THR A 171 -12.75 -12.25 -8.16
C THR A 171 -11.40 -12.96 -8.06
N GLU A 172 -11.33 -14.23 -8.48
CA GLU A 172 -10.12 -15.03 -8.54
C GLU A 172 -9.10 -14.50 -9.56
N GLU A 173 -9.55 -14.03 -10.71
CA GLU A 173 -8.68 -13.41 -11.72
C GLU A 173 -8.14 -12.06 -11.21
N LEU A 174 -8.97 -11.27 -10.56
CA LEU A 174 -8.55 -10.01 -9.95
C LEU A 174 -7.53 -10.23 -8.82
N SER A 175 -7.74 -11.23 -7.97
CA SER A 175 -6.81 -11.53 -6.87
C SER A 175 -5.40 -11.92 -7.32
N LYS A 176 -5.24 -12.42 -8.56
CA LYS A 176 -3.93 -12.74 -9.15
C LYS A 176 -3.11 -11.51 -9.53
N VAL A 177 -3.78 -10.39 -9.81
CA VAL A 177 -3.14 -9.12 -10.20
C VAL A 177 -3.01 -8.14 -9.05
N PHE A 178 -3.68 -8.40 -7.92
CA PHE A 178 -3.54 -7.60 -6.72
C PHE A 178 -2.23 -7.94 -5.97
N PRO A 179 -1.58 -6.94 -5.34
CA PRO A 179 -0.35 -7.15 -4.61
C PRO A 179 -0.55 -7.99 -3.34
N GLN A 180 0.55 -8.48 -2.77
CA GLN A 180 0.56 -8.88 -1.37
C GLN A 180 0.24 -7.65 -0.50
N PHE A 181 -0.56 -7.85 0.54
CA PHE A 181 -1.05 -6.77 1.39
C PHE A 181 -0.46 -6.88 2.79
N LEU A 182 0.10 -5.80 3.29
CA LEU A 182 0.51 -5.65 4.68
C LEU A 182 -0.26 -4.52 5.33
N TRP A 183 -1.06 -4.82 6.37
CA TRP A 183 -1.60 -3.79 7.25
C TRP A 183 -0.57 -3.47 8.32
N LEU A 184 0.02 -2.28 8.27
CA LEU A 184 0.99 -1.82 9.25
C LEU A 184 0.30 -0.90 10.25
N LEU A 185 0.24 -1.34 11.51
CA LEU A 185 -0.31 -0.58 12.63
C LEU A 185 0.83 0.11 13.38
N ARG A 186 0.80 1.42 13.43
CA ARG A 186 1.73 2.24 14.20
C ARG A 186 1.13 2.62 15.54
N ASP A 187 1.99 2.81 16.55
CA ASP A 187 1.56 3.20 17.88
C ASP A 187 0.49 2.25 18.46
N PHE A 188 0.67 0.95 18.21
CA PHE A 188 -0.24 -0.09 18.66
C PHE A 188 0.04 -0.43 20.13
N GLN A 189 -0.95 -0.23 21.00
CA GLN A 189 -0.79 -0.37 22.45
C GLN A 189 -1.76 -1.39 23.07
N LEU A 190 -2.45 -2.18 22.27
CA LEU A 190 -3.40 -3.17 22.77
C LEU A 190 -2.72 -4.52 22.96
N ASP A 191 -3.15 -5.25 24.00
CA ASP A 191 -2.79 -6.65 24.15
C ASP A 191 -3.51 -7.49 23.08
N LEU A 192 -2.74 -8.31 22.38
CA LEU A 192 -3.26 -9.23 21.37
C LEU A 192 -3.72 -10.53 22.05
N VAL A 193 -4.95 -10.49 22.59
CA VAL A 193 -5.59 -11.63 23.22
C VAL A 193 -6.99 -11.83 22.65
N ASP A 194 -7.46 -13.07 22.61
CA ASP A 194 -8.85 -13.41 22.27
C ASP A 194 -9.81 -13.24 23.46
N GLU A 195 -11.08 -13.55 23.25
CA GLU A 195 -12.13 -13.46 24.30
C GLU A 195 -11.85 -14.35 25.52
N SER A 196 -11.03 -15.39 25.36
CA SER A 196 -10.61 -16.28 26.45
C SER A 196 -9.35 -15.79 27.17
N GLY A 197 -8.74 -14.68 26.74
CA GLY A 197 -7.49 -14.14 27.26
C GLY A 197 -6.24 -14.84 26.70
N GLN A 198 -6.38 -15.68 25.65
CA GLN A 198 -5.26 -16.35 25.02
C GLN A 198 -4.60 -15.45 23.98
N ALA A 199 -3.26 -15.43 23.96
CA ALA A 199 -2.49 -14.65 23.01
C ALA A 199 -2.79 -15.04 21.55
N ILE A 200 -2.98 -14.05 20.69
CA ILE A 200 -3.19 -14.22 19.24
C ILE A 200 -2.11 -13.50 18.44
N SER A 201 -1.90 -13.92 17.20
CA SER A 201 -1.01 -13.22 16.28
C SER A 201 -1.67 -11.95 15.70
N THR A 202 -0.85 -11.02 15.20
CA THR A 202 -1.32 -9.85 14.47
C THR A 202 -2.12 -10.23 13.23
N ASP A 203 -1.74 -11.30 12.52
CA ASP A 203 -2.49 -11.81 11.37
C ASP A 203 -3.87 -12.32 11.79
N ARG A 204 -3.98 -13.02 12.91
CA ARG A 204 -5.27 -13.44 13.46
C ARG A 204 -6.15 -12.25 13.82
N TYR A 205 -5.56 -11.23 14.44
CA TYR A 205 -6.25 -9.98 14.73
C TYR A 205 -6.80 -9.32 13.47
N LEU A 206 -6.00 -9.25 12.38
CA LEU A 206 -6.46 -8.73 11.08
C LEU A 206 -7.65 -9.54 10.55
N GLU A 207 -7.55 -10.87 10.54
CA GLU A 207 -8.64 -11.72 10.04
C GLU A 207 -9.92 -11.54 10.85
N ASP A 208 -9.81 -11.41 12.18
CA ASP A 208 -10.97 -11.16 13.05
C ASP A 208 -11.60 -9.78 12.76
N CYS A 209 -10.81 -8.73 12.49
CA CYS A 209 -11.30 -7.42 12.09
C CYS A 209 -11.95 -7.40 10.70
N LEU A 210 -11.54 -8.30 9.80
CA LEU A 210 -12.10 -8.42 8.46
C LEU A 210 -13.36 -9.32 8.41
N ARG A 211 -13.75 -9.95 9.50
CA ARG A 211 -15.04 -10.67 9.57
C ARG A 211 -16.21 -9.70 9.42
N PRO A 212 -17.23 -10.06 8.61
CA PRO A 212 -18.46 -9.27 8.54
C PRO A 212 -19.08 -9.10 9.92
N GLN A 213 -19.46 -7.88 10.24
CA GLN A 213 -20.13 -7.56 11.50
C GLN A 213 -21.63 -7.70 11.36
N THR A 214 -22.31 -8.09 12.45
CA THR A 214 -23.78 -8.12 12.55
C THR A 214 -24.33 -6.69 12.66
N GLY A 215 -25.39 -6.39 11.93
CA GLY A 215 -26.08 -5.10 11.96
C GLY A 215 -26.82 -4.81 10.67
N GLY A 216 -27.98 -4.14 10.79
CA GLY A 216 -28.85 -3.82 9.66
C GLY A 216 -28.68 -2.43 9.06
N THR A 217 -27.79 -1.60 9.61
CA THR A 217 -27.60 -0.22 9.14
C THR A 217 -26.88 -0.18 7.79
N HIS A 218 -27.09 0.89 7.02
CA HIS A 218 -26.42 1.10 5.73
C HIS A 218 -24.89 1.11 5.91
N ALA A 219 -24.39 1.81 6.92
CA ALA A 219 -22.97 1.89 7.22
C ALA A 219 -22.32 0.50 7.49
N VAL A 220 -22.96 -0.35 8.28
CA VAL A 220 -22.48 -1.71 8.54
C VAL A 220 -22.45 -2.55 7.26
N ARG A 221 -23.44 -2.40 6.39
CA ARG A 221 -23.46 -3.11 5.10
C ARG A 221 -22.29 -2.68 4.21
N GLU A 222 -22.06 -1.38 4.05
CA GLU A 222 -20.93 -0.85 3.26
C GLU A 222 -19.57 -1.28 3.81
N GLN A 223 -19.39 -1.21 5.12
CA GLN A 223 -18.17 -1.71 5.77
C GLN A 223 -17.98 -3.21 5.55
N ASN A 224 -19.05 -4.00 5.61
CA ASN A 224 -18.96 -5.43 5.32
C ASN A 224 -18.64 -5.73 3.85
N GLU A 225 -19.11 -4.90 2.90
CA GLU A 225 -18.68 -4.99 1.50
C GLU A 225 -17.20 -4.69 1.37
N THR A 226 -16.69 -3.66 2.06
CA THR A 226 -15.26 -3.32 2.09
C THR A 226 -14.43 -4.46 2.69
N ARG A 227 -14.84 -5.04 3.82
CA ARG A 227 -14.17 -6.20 4.44
C ARG A 227 -14.07 -7.38 3.46
N ARG A 228 -15.19 -7.72 2.81
CA ARG A 228 -15.21 -8.81 1.80
C ARG A 228 -14.32 -8.49 0.60
N ALA A 229 -14.30 -7.23 0.14
CA ALA A 229 -13.43 -6.82 -0.97
C ALA A 229 -11.95 -6.98 -0.60
N ILE A 230 -11.53 -6.52 0.58
CA ILE A 230 -10.15 -6.70 1.07
C ILE A 230 -9.80 -8.20 1.12
N SER A 231 -10.65 -9.00 1.77
CA SER A 231 -10.40 -10.44 1.94
C SER A 231 -10.35 -11.21 0.62
N SER A 232 -11.12 -10.79 -0.39
CA SER A 232 -11.22 -11.50 -1.68
C SER A 232 -10.18 -11.04 -2.69
N LEU A 233 -9.75 -9.77 -2.65
CA LEU A 233 -8.81 -9.21 -3.63
C LEU A 233 -7.36 -9.40 -3.18
N PHE A 234 -7.08 -9.26 -1.90
CA PHE A 234 -5.74 -9.51 -1.35
C PHE A 234 -5.66 -10.94 -0.81
N ALA A 235 -5.41 -11.90 -1.70
CA ALA A 235 -5.31 -13.32 -1.33
C ALA A 235 -4.18 -13.59 -0.34
N SER A 236 -3.05 -12.87 -0.46
CA SER A 236 -1.96 -12.86 0.50
C SER A 236 -2.00 -11.56 1.28
N ARG A 237 -2.32 -11.65 2.58
CA ARG A 237 -2.38 -10.50 3.48
C ARG A 237 -1.83 -10.84 4.85
N SER A 238 -1.24 -9.85 5.49
CA SER A 238 -0.65 -9.96 6.82
C SER A 238 -0.81 -8.65 7.58
N CYS A 239 -0.55 -8.70 8.87
CA CYS A 239 -0.57 -7.54 9.75
C CYS A 239 0.71 -7.48 10.58
N LEU A 240 1.26 -6.28 10.72
CA LEU A 240 2.38 -6.00 11.61
C LEU A 240 2.00 -4.84 12.52
N ALA A 241 2.15 -5.02 13.82
CA ALA A 241 1.96 -3.98 14.82
C ALA A 241 3.31 -3.49 15.33
N LEU A 242 3.50 -2.20 15.32
CA LEU A 242 4.66 -1.51 15.88
C LEU A 242 4.21 -0.66 17.07
N PRO A 243 4.93 -0.73 18.20
CA PRO A 243 4.64 0.08 19.39
C PRO A 243 4.88 1.56 19.16
#